data_21e6306852dc066e887111326b7e8aaf
#
_entry.id   21e6306852dc066e887111326b7e8aaf
#
_cell.length_a   1.000
_cell.length_b   1.000
_cell.length_c   1.000
_cell.angle_alpha   90.00
_cell.angle_beta   90.00
_cell.angle_gamma   90.00
#
_symmetry.space_group_name_H-M   'P 1'
#
loop_
_entity.id
_entity.type
_entity.pdbx_description
1 polymer ?
#
loop_
_entity_poly.entity_id
_entity_poly.type
_entity_poly.pdbx_seq_one_letter_code
_entity_poly.pdbx_strand_id
1 'polypeptide(L)'
;YGIVFKETDIFINGVRQYEMSSDFEAMLWLIRKGFVKYVRGKEVWNEEALDEGWENAWTPPENYKAPKKSKELGHVYFVESQGYWKIGRATAARIKIRIKEQQPDKVLAVSPITSKFKTLERKLHKMFKDKRVLKYEVFRNLNKDDIKVIMNELGNKINVDI
;
A
#
# COMPACT_ATOMS: atom_id res chain seq x y z
N TYR A 1 8.94 20.84 18.35
CA TYR A 1 7.83 21.02 17.43
C TYR A 1 6.85 19.95 17.62
N GLY A 2 5.67 20.40 17.89
CA GLY A 2 4.53 19.55 17.89
C GLY A 2 4.02 19.15 16.49
N ILE A 3 4.90 19.00 15.48
CA ILE A 3 4.51 18.46 14.19
C ILE A 3 4.80 16.97 14.22
N VAL A 4 3.76 16.17 14.22
CA VAL A 4 3.86 14.72 14.18
C VAL A 4 3.18 14.22 12.91
N PHE A 5 3.92 13.49 12.12
CA PHE A 5 3.39 12.73 11.00
C PHE A 5 2.96 11.38 11.53
N LYS A 6 1.67 11.11 11.48
CA LYS A 6 1.17 9.79 11.83
C LYS A 6 0.37 9.22 10.67
N GLU A 7 1.02 8.32 9.94
CA GLU A 7 0.47 7.66 8.77
C GLU A 7 0.15 8.62 7.62
N THR A 8 -1.04 9.21 7.62
CA THR A 8 -1.52 10.15 6.59
C THR A 8 -1.96 11.47 7.18
N ASP A 9 -1.71 11.71 8.47
CA ASP A 9 -2.20 12.88 9.16
C ASP A 9 -1.06 13.78 9.65
N ILE A 10 -1.23 15.09 9.52
CA ILE A 10 -0.39 16.09 10.16
C ILE A 10 -1.06 16.58 11.43
N PHE A 11 -0.35 16.45 12.54
CA PHE A 11 -0.76 17.02 13.82
C PHE A 11 0.18 18.17 14.19
N ILE A 12 -0.39 19.28 14.66
CA ILE A 12 0.36 20.39 15.25
C ILE A 12 -0.18 20.57 16.65
N ASN A 13 0.70 20.47 17.64
CA ASN A 13 0.35 20.57 19.06
C ASN A 13 -0.81 19.62 19.46
N GLY A 14 -0.79 18.40 18.93
CA GLY A 14 -1.80 17.39 19.20
C GLY A 14 -3.14 17.58 18.48
N VAL A 15 -3.30 18.64 17.70
CA VAL A 15 -4.51 18.90 16.92
C VAL A 15 -4.29 18.47 15.48
N ARG A 16 -5.14 17.57 14.97
CA ARG A 16 -5.13 17.15 13.56
C ARG A 16 -5.40 18.35 12.67
N GLN A 17 -4.46 18.68 11.82
CA GLN A 17 -4.54 19.80 10.88
C GLN A 17 -4.92 19.36 9.47
N TYR A 18 -4.43 18.21 9.05
CA TYR A 18 -4.57 17.79 7.67
C TYR A 18 -4.43 16.27 7.53
N GLU A 19 -5.25 15.69 6.66
CA GLU A 19 -5.16 14.32 6.21
C GLU A 19 -4.46 14.29 4.85
N MET A 20 -3.38 13.53 4.73
CA MET A 20 -2.56 13.49 3.53
C MET A 20 -2.74 12.19 2.77
N SER A 21 -2.72 12.28 1.45
CA SER A 21 -2.74 11.09 0.59
C SER A 21 -1.33 10.58 0.23
N SER A 22 -0.30 11.42 0.40
CA SER A 22 1.08 11.07 0.06
C SER A 22 2.10 11.97 0.76
N ASP A 23 3.37 11.52 0.82
CA ASP A 23 4.50 12.31 1.33
C ASP A 23 4.69 13.63 0.56
N PHE A 24 4.38 13.63 -0.73
CA PHE A 24 4.46 14.83 -1.57
C PHE A 24 3.44 15.89 -1.14
N GLU A 25 2.22 15.48 -0.83
CA GLU A 25 1.16 16.36 -0.36
C GLU A 25 1.49 16.94 1.02
N ALA A 26 2.11 16.12 1.89
CA ALA A 26 2.65 16.55 3.17
C ALA A 26 3.67 17.68 3.01
N MET A 27 4.62 17.49 2.12
CA MET A 27 5.66 18.47 1.86
C MET A 27 5.09 19.76 1.30
N LEU A 28 4.15 19.71 0.36
CA LEU A 28 3.47 20.89 -0.16
C LEU A 28 2.71 21.66 0.93
N TRP A 29 2.06 20.93 1.86
CA TRP A 29 1.38 21.56 2.98
C TRP A 29 2.36 22.30 3.90
N LEU A 30 3.49 21.66 4.25
CA LEU A 30 4.54 22.29 5.06
C LEU A 30 5.11 23.56 4.42
N ILE A 31 5.32 23.53 3.09
CA ILE A 31 5.78 24.69 2.34
C ILE A 31 4.74 25.82 2.38
N ARG A 32 3.46 25.52 2.13
CA ARG A 32 2.36 26.50 2.17
C ARG A 32 2.18 27.13 3.54
N LYS A 33 2.45 26.39 4.60
CA LYS A 33 2.38 26.88 5.99
C LYS A 33 3.66 27.58 6.45
N GLY A 34 4.70 27.63 5.63
CA GLY A 34 5.94 28.33 5.93
C GLY A 34 6.91 27.59 6.87
N PHE A 35 6.67 26.27 7.11
CA PHE A 35 7.58 25.45 7.91
C PHE A 35 8.83 25.04 7.12
N VAL A 36 8.70 24.91 5.80
CA VAL A 36 9.77 24.54 4.87
C VAL A 36 9.77 25.48 3.68
N LYS A 37 10.94 25.84 3.21
CA LYS A 37 11.13 26.53 1.92
C LYS A 37 12.27 25.88 1.14
N TYR A 38 12.18 25.92 -0.18
CA TYR A 38 13.28 25.49 -1.05
C TYR A 38 14.15 26.69 -1.43
N VAL A 39 15.42 26.61 -1.08
CA VAL A 39 16.41 27.62 -1.46
C VAL A 39 17.48 26.92 -2.28
N ARG A 40 17.62 27.31 -3.56
CA ARG A 40 18.58 26.70 -4.51
C ARG A 40 18.49 25.18 -4.58
N GLY A 41 17.26 24.64 -4.56
CA GLY A 41 16.98 23.19 -4.62
C GLY A 41 17.26 22.42 -3.33
N LYS A 42 17.54 23.09 -2.21
CA LYS A 42 17.69 22.46 -0.89
C LYS A 42 16.53 22.84 0.02
N GLU A 43 16.08 21.87 0.80
CA GLU A 43 15.11 22.10 1.88
C GLU A 43 15.75 22.95 2.97
N VAL A 44 15.09 24.04 3.33
CA VAL A 44 15.46 24.88 4.47
C VAL A 44 14.25 24.95 5.40
N TRP A 45 14.43 24.40 6.57
CA TRP A 45 13.41 24.43 7.62
C TRP A 45 13.42 25.79 8.31
N ASN A 46 12.25 26.27 8.65
CA ASN A 46 12.11 27.51 9.42
C ASN A 46 12.34 27.20 10.91
N GLU A 47 13.55 27.44 11.39
CA GLU A 47 13.96 27.16 12.76
C GLU A 47 13.10 27.91 13.80
N GLU A 48 12.72 29.17 13.52
CA GLU A 48 11.86 29.94 14.42
C GLU A 48 10.46 29.33 14.54
N ALA A 49 9.86 28.94 13.41
CA ALA A 49 8.60 28.20 13.42
C ALA A 49 8.79 26.83 14.05
N LEU A 50 10.00 26.30 14.02
CA LEU A 50 10.39 25.06 14.61
C LEU A 50 10.63 25.24 16.14
N ASP A 51 11.15 26.30 16.67
CA ASP A 51 11.47 26.49 18.10
C ASP A 51 10.25 26.78 18.99
N GLU A 52 9.22 27.41 18.48
CA GLU A 52 8.00 27.69 19.25
C GLU A 52 7.20 26.44 19.66
N GLY A 53 7.56 25.28 19.20
CA GLY A 53 6.78 24.04 19.39
C GLY A 53 7.48 22.83 20.04
N TRP A 54 8.84 22.79 20.07
CA TRP A 54 9.54 21.59 20.58
C TRP A 54 9.43 21.35 22.09
N GLU A 55 9.29 22.39 22.88
CA GLU A 55 9.09 22.27 24.34
C GLU A 55 7.77 21.57 24.68
N ASN A 56 6.85 21.55 23.72
CA ASN A 56 5.58 20.83 23.78
C ASN A 56 5.58 19.61 22.85
N ALA A 57 6.62 18.77 22.93
CA ALA A 57 6.60 17.48 22.22
C ALA A 57 5.26 16.79 22.51
N TRP A 58 4.46 16.60 21.46
CA TRP A 58 3.11 16.08 21.58
C TRP A 58 3.11 14.73 22.29
N THR A 59 2.65 14.73 23.50
CA THR A 59 2.17 13.54 24.20
C THR A 59 0.72 13.35 23.81
N PRO A 60 0.34 12.20 23.25
CA PRO A 60 -1.06 11.92 22.97
C PRO A 60 -1.86 12.16 24.25
N PRO A 61 -3.01 12.87 24.21
CA PRO A 61 -3.91 12.93 25.35
C PRO A 61 -4.17 11.51 25.87
N GLU A 62 -4.30 11.32 27.17
CA GLU A 62 -4.52 9.99 27.77
C GLU A 62 -5.69 9.22 27.11
N ASN A 63 -6.65 9.94 26.52
CA ASN A 63 -7.81 9.40 25.84
C ASN A 63 -7.66 9.32 24.31
N TYR A 64 -6.47 9.61 23.75
CA TYR A 64 -6.26 9.52 22.31
C TYR A 64 -6.27 8.07 21.86
N LYS A 65 -7.36 7.68 21.24
CA LYS A 65 -7.42 6.43 20.48
C LYS A 65 -7.06 6.76 19.05
N ALA A 66 -5.89 6.29 18.59
CA ALA A 66 -5.56 6.33 17.17
C ALA A 66 -6.76 5.81 16.38
N PRO A 67 -7.19 6.48 15.29
CA PRO A 67 -8.27 5.99 14.47
C PRO A 67 -7.95 4.54 14.10
N LYS A 68 -8.87 3.62 14.43
CA LYS A 68 -8.70 2.21 14.05
C LYS A 68 -8.59 2.19 12.53
N LYS A 69 -7.46 1.75 11.98
CA LYS A 69 -7.35 1.48 10.56
C LYS A 69 -8.56 0.66 10.16
N SER A 70 -9.40 1.17 9.29
CA SER A 70 -10.42 0.35 8.64
C SER A 70 -9.67 -0.81 8.01
N LYS A 71 -10.07 -2.05 8.31
CA LYS A 71 -9.40 -3.23 7.76
C LYS A 71 -9.51 -3.14 6.24
N GLU A 72 -8.41 -2.79 5.61
CA GLU A 72 -8.36 -2.71 4.15
C GLU A 72 -8.72 -4.08 3.58
N LEU A 73 -9.72 -4.11 2.73
CA LEU A 73 -10.20 -5.32 2.06
C LEU A 73 -9.64 -5.37 0.64
N GLY A 74 -9.25 -6.55 0.21
CA GLY A 74 -8.69 -6.73 -1.12
C GLY A 74 -8.73 -8.16 -1.61
N HIS A 75 -8.16 -8.37 -2.76
CA HIS A 75 -8.08 -9.64 -3.48
C HIS A 75 -6.63 -9.94 -3.84
N VAL A 76 -6.34 -11.22 -4.00
CA VAL A 76 -5.15 -11.72 -4.70
C VAL A 76 -5.61 -12.25 -6.05
N TYR A 77 -4.89 -11.93 -7.11
CA TYR A 77 -5.19 -12.40 -8.46
C TYR A 77 -4.03 -13.21 -9.02
N PHE A 78 -4.36 -14.17 -9.88
CA PHE A 78 -3.44 -15.02 -10.58
C PHE A 78 -3.75 -14.97 -12.07
N VAL A 79 -2.80 -14.50 -12.86
CA VAL A 79 -2.96 -14.26 -14.30
C VAL A 79 -1.81 -14.85 -15.07
N GLU A 80 -2.05 -15.15 -16.35
CA GLU A 80 -1.07 -15.62 -17.33
C GLU A 80 -0.93 -14.59 -18.44
N SER A 81 0.30 -14.34 -18.85
CA SER A 81 0.62 -13.48 -19.99
C SER A 81 1.92 -13.94 -20.65
N GLN A 82 1.88 -14.21 -21.95
CA GLN A 82 3.04 -14.56 -22.77
C GLN A 82 3.88 -15.73 -22.20
N GLY A 83 3.23 -16.73 -21.60
CA GLY A 83 3.91 -17.89 -21.01
C GLY A 83 4.54 -17.62 -19.63
N TYR A 84 4.27 -16.48 -19.02
CA TYR A 84 4.60 -16.16 -17.64
C TYR A 84 3.35 -16.06 -16.79
N TRP A 85 3.49 -16.27 -15.50
CA TRP A 85 2.41 -16.14 -14.54
C TRP A 85 2.70 -15.02 -13.58
N LYS A 86 1.66 -14.34 -13.16
CA LYS A 86 1.75 -13.28 -12.16
C LYS A 86 0.78 -13.53 -11.02
N ILE A 87 1.29 -13.45 -9.80
CA ILE A 87 0.51 -13.42 -8.57
C ILE A 87 0.64 -12.00 -8.01
N GLY A 88 -0.46 -11.27 -7.96
CA GLY A 88 -0.49 -9.91 -7.46
C GLY A 88 -1.70 -9.66 -6.57
N ARG A 89 -1.77 -8.48 -6.02
CA ARG A 89 -2.87 -8.06 -5.15
C ARG A 89 -3.40 -6.69 -5.52
N ALA A 90 -4.65 -6.43 -5.13
CA ALA A 90 -5.25 -5.11 -5.21
C ALA A 90 -6.33 -4.96 -4.14
N THR A 91 -6.64 -3.72 -3.76
CA THR A 91 -7.80 -3.43 -2.93
C THR A 91 -9.08 -3.78 -3.68
N ALA A 92 -10.17 -4.02 -2.94
CA ALA A 92 -11.46 -4.39 -3.53
C ALA A 92 -11.95 -3.37 -4.57
N ALA A 93 -11.71 -2.08 -4.32
CA ALA A 93 -12.10 -1.01 -5.24
C ALA A 93 -11.25 -0.98 -6.54
N ARG A 94 -10.03 -1.50 -6.52
CA ARG A 94 -9.08 -1.39 -7.64
C ARG A 94 -8.82 -2.67 -8.41
N ILE A 95 -9.36 -3.82 -7.97
CA ILE A 95 -9.01 -5.11 -8.56
C ILE A 95 -9.28 -5.19 -10.07
N LYS A 96 -10.44 -4.71 -10.53
CA LYS A 96 -10.80 -4.70 -11.97
C LYS A 96 -9.83 -3.84 -12.79
N ILE A 97 -9.54 -2.63 -12.31
CA ILE A 97 -8.61 -1.70 -12.96
C ILE A 97 -7.22 -2.34 -13.00
N ARG A 98 -6.77 -2.92 -11.89
CA ARG A 98 -5.44 -3.52 -11.78
C ARG A 98 -5.24 -4.70 -12.72
N ILE A 99 -6.25 -5.56 -12.89
CA ILE A 99 -6.19 -6.67 -13.85
C ILE A 99 -6.15 -6.13 -15.29
N LYS A 100 -6.98 -5.12 -15.63
CA LYS A 100 -6.94 -4.48 -16.96
C LYS A 100 -5.59 -3.84 -17.28
N GLU A 101 -4.96 -3.16 -16.32
CA GLU A 101 -3.62 -2.58 -16.46
C GLU A 101 -2.55 -3.63 -16.80
N GLN A 102 -2.73 -4.88 -16.35
CA GLN A 102 -1.79 -5.97 -16.65
C GLN A 102 -1.98 -6.56 -18.04
N GLN A 103 -3.10 -6.32 -18.73
CA GLN A 103 -3.44 -6.87 -20.05
C GLN A 103 -3.12 -8.39 -20.16
N PRO A 104 -3.58 -9.22 -19.22
CA PRO A 104 -3.24 -10.63 -19.23
C PRO A 104 -3.92 -11.35 -20.39
N ASP A 105 -3.26 -12.38 -20.93
CA ASP A 105 -3.88 -13.28 -21.89
C ASP A 105 -5.00 -14.10 -21.24
N LYS A 106 -4.84 -14.41 -19.95
CA LYS A 106 -5.81 -15.17 -19.18
C LYS A 106 -5.82 -14.82 -17.70
N VAL A 107 -7.00 -14.64 -17.14
CA VAL A 107 -7.21 -14.59 -15.69
C VAL A 107 -7.52 -15.98 -15.18
N LEU A 108 -6.65 -16.55 -14.36
CA LEU A 108 -6.75 -17.92 -13.89
C LEU A 108 -7.56 -18.01 -12.58
N ALA A 109 -7.34 -17.11 -11.66
CA ALA A 109 -8.09 -17.04 -10.41
C ALA A 109 -8.06 -15.64 -9.79
N VAL A 110 -9.09 -15.32 -9.02
CA VAL A 110 -9.14 -14.15 -8.13
C VAL A 110 -9.71 -14.63 -6.80
N SER A 111 -9.02 -14.34 -5.70
CA SER A 111 -9.48 -14.73 -4.36
C SER A 111 -10.78 -14.02 -3.98
N PRO A 112 -11.57 -14.58 -3.06
CA PRO A 112 -12.61 -13.82 -2.37
C PRO A 112 -12.04 -12.58 -1.70
N ILE A 113 -12.91 -11.58 -1.47
CA ILE A 113 -12.53 -10.39 -0.73
C ILE A 113 -12.09 -10.74 0.69
N THR A 114 -10.94 -10.25 1.11
CA THR A 114 -10.39 -10.55 2.44
C THR A 114 -9.50 -9.43 2.96
N SER A 115 -9.48 -9.26 4.29
CA SER A 115 -8.51 -8.38 4.96
C SER A 115 -7.09 -8.98 5.01
N LYS A 116 -6.96 -10.27 4.69
CA LYS A 116 -5.68 -11.01 4.73
C LYS A 116 -5.00 -11.10 3.35
N PHE A 117 -5.47 -10.37 2.35
CA PHE A 117 -4.96 -10.47 0.98
C PHE A 117 -3.44 -10.20 0.87
N LYS A 118 -2.89 -9.30 1.69
CA LYS A 118 -1.45 -9.04 1.75
C LYS A 118 -0.65 -10.24 2.28
N THR A 119 -1.21 -10.95 3.24
CA THR A 119 -0.59 -12.16 3.82
C THR A 119 -0.70 -13.33 2.87
N LEU A 120 -1.83 -13.49 2.20
CA LEU A 120 -2.06 -14.54 1.22
C LEU A 120 -1.10 -14.43 0.03
N GLU A 121 -0.97 -13.24 -0.55
CA GLU A 121 -0.01 -13.00 -1.64
C GLU A 121 1.42 -13.35 -1.20
N ARG A 122 1.85 -12.87 -0.01
CA ARG A 122 3.18 -13.15 0.52
C ARG A 122 3.42 -14.65 0.75
N LYS A 123 2.38 -15.37 1.23
CA LYS A 123 2.42 -16.83 1.37
C LYS A 123 2.70 -17.51 0.03
N LEU A 124 1.94 -17.16 -1.01
CA LEU A 124 2.11 -17.71 -2.36
C LEU A 124 3.48 -17.38 -2.94
N HIS A 125 3.95 -16.15 -2.81
CA HIS A 125 5.30 -15.75 -3.26
C HIS A 125 6.40 -16.54 -2.54
N LYS A 126 6.22 -16.89 -1.27
CA LYS A 126 7.17 -17.71 -0.52
C LYS A 126 7.14 -19.18 -0.97
N MET A 127 5.96 -19.73 -1.21
CA MET A 127 5.78 -21.13 -1.66
C MET A 127 6.47 -21.38 -3.01
N PHE A 128 6.43 -20.42 -3.93
CA PHE A 128 6.98 -20.55 -5.28
C PHE A 128 8.23 -19.69 -5.50
N LYS A 129 8.98 -19.42 -4.44
CA LYS A 129 10.18 -18.56 -4.46
C LYS A 129 11.18 -18.97 -5.55
N ASP A 130 11.39 -20.26 -5.73
CA ASP A 130 12.38 -20.80 -6.68
C ASP A 130 11.96 -20.64 -8.15
N LYS A 131 10.66 -20.41 -8.40
CA LYS A 131 10.10 -20.15 -9.73
C LYS A 131 9.85 -18.68 -10.00
N ARG A 132 10.13 -17.82 -9.02
CA ARG A 132 9.94 -16.37 -9.11
C ARG A 132 11.05 -15.74 -9.94
N VAL A 133 10.67 -14.85 -10.84
CA VAL A 133 11.63 -14.10 -11.67
C VAL A 133 12.17 -12.93 -10.87
N LEU A 134 13.39 -13.04 -10.35
CA LEU A 134 14.03 -12.03 -9.52
C LEU A 134 13.16 -11.64 -8.30
N LYS A 135 12.96 -10.34 -8.08
CA LYS A 135 12.11 -9.79 -7.02
C LYS A 135 10.71 -9.40 -7.51
N TYR A 136 10.39 -9.70 -8.78
CA TYR A 136 9.10 -9.35 -9.37
C TYR A 136 7.98 -10.30 -8.91
N GLU A 137 6.73 -9.87 -9.09
CA GLU A 137 5.53 -10.67 -8.84
C GLU A 137 5.26 -11.70 -9.95
N VAL A 138 6.27 -11.97 -10.79
CA VAL A 138 6.22 -12.81 -11.99
C VAL A 138 6.91 -14.14 -11.74
N PHE A 139 6.30 -15.21 -12.24
CA PHE A 139 6.77 -16.59 -12.10
C PHE A 139 6.98 -17.22 -13.49
N ARG A 140 7.90 -18.17 -13.57
CA ARG A 140 8.17 -18.97 -14.76
C ARG A 140 8.20 -20.44 -14.40
N ASN A 141 8.01 -21.29 -15.41
CA ASN A 141 8.10 -22.74 -15.25
C ASN A 141 7.15 -23.31 -14.18
N LEU A 142 5.97 -22.69 -14.00
CA LEU A 142 4.92 -23.31 -13.19
C LEU A 142 4.36 -24.52 -13.94
N ASN A 143 4.34 -25.66 -13.28
CA ASN A 143 3.71 -26.86 -13.83
C ASN A 143 2.21 -26.90 -13.49
N LYS A 144 1.50 -27.90 -14.03
CA LYS A 144 0.05 -28.05 -13.81
C LYS A 144 -0.33 -28.18 -12.33
N ASP A 145 0.52 -28.83 -11.53
CA ASP A 145 0.24 -29.02 -10.10
C ASP A 145 0.48 -27.75 -9.31
N ASP A 146 1.51 -26.96 -9.63
CA ASP A 146 1.71 -25.63 -9.07
C ASP A 146 0.50 -24.73 -9.31
N ILE A 147 0.01 -24.70 -10.54
CA ILE A 147 -1.16 -23.90 -10.93
C ILE A 147 -2.38 -24.33 -10.13
N LYS A 148 -2.63 -25.65 -9.99
CA LYS A 148 -3.72 -26.18 -9.16
C LYS A 148 -3.59 -25.74 -7.69
N VAL A 149 -2.38 -25.82 -7.12
CA VAL A 149 -2.12 -25.41 -5.75
C VAL A 149 -2.44 -23.91 -5.57
N ILE A 150 -1.98 -23.06 -6.48
CA ILE A 150 -2.26 -21.61 -6.44
C ILE A 150 -3.77 -21.36 -6.53
N MET A 151 -4.45 -22.01 -7.50
CA MET A 151 -5.89 -21.86 -7.67
C MET A 151 -6.68 -22.31 -6.44
N ASN A 152 -6.29 -23.43 -5.81
CA ASN A 152 -6.92 -23.93 -4.59
C ASN A 152 -6.74 -22.94 -3.42
N GLU A 153 -5.55 -22.40 -3.23
CA GLU A 153 -5.27 -21.39 -2.20
C GLU A 153 -6.08 -20.10 -2.43
N LEU A 154 -6.37 -19.76 -3.67
CA LEU A 154 -7.21 -18.62 -4.05
C LEU A 154 -8.72 -18.95 -4.05
N GLY A 155 -9.11 -20.19 -3.76
CA GLY A 155 -10.51 -20.58 -3.66
C GLY A 155 -11.21 -20.90 -4.97
N ASN A 156 -10.49 -21.24 -6.03
CA ASN A 156 -11.00 -21.70 -7.34
C ASN A 156 -12.11 -20.83 -8.00
N LYS A 157 -12.22 -19.55 -7.65
CA LYS A 157 -13.30 -18.70 -8.17
C LYS A 157 -12.75 -17.57 -9.02
N ILE A 158 -13.12 -17.59 -10.30
CA ILE A 158 -13.12 -16.39 -11.15
C ILE A 158 -14.44 -15.67 -10.84
N ASN A 159 -14.49 -14.88 -9.78
CA ASN A 159 -15.68 -14.14 -9.39
C ASN A 159 -15.51 -12.63 -9.68
N VAL A 160 -14.98 -12.32 -10.85
CA VAL A 160 -14.92 -10.92 -11.29
C VAL A 160 -15.42 -10.89 -12.72
N ASP A 161 -16.61 -10.35 -12.94
CA ASP A 161 -17.04 -9.92 -14.26
C ASP A 161 -16.09 -8.81 -14.71
N ILE A 162 -15.15 -9.17 -15.56
CA ILE A 162 -14.08 -8.29 -16.08
C ILE A 162 -14.58 -7.62 -17.36
#